data_040900aa41e11fea5febd9e3cc3c5d08
#
_entry.id   040900aa41e11fea5febd9e3cc3c5d08
#
_cell.length_a   1.000
_cell.length_b   1.000
_cell.length_c   1.000
_cell.angle_alpha   90.00
_cell.angle_beta   90.00
_cell.angle_gamma   90.00
#
_symmetry.space_group_name_H-M   'P 1'
#
loop_
_entity.id
_entity.type
_entity.pdbx_description
1 polymer ?
#
loop_
_entity_poly.entity_id
_entity_poly.type
_entity_poly.pdbx_seq_one_letter_code
_entity_poly.pdbx_strand_id
1 'polypeptide(L)'
;TEQLSLLLRDMQREYEKGNWCVAGGDFNKDLLGDSAQYFGAADQAYSWAQPIPDETFDGFAVRLVAPLDEQNPVPSCRNADGPYHEGQYVLTVDGFLVSANVTVEQSNVIDTGFESSDHNPVQMTFRLETGEISSHIG
;
A
#
# COMPACT_ATOMS: atom_id res chain seq x y z
N THR A 1 8.53 -8.49 -8.35
CA THR A 1 9.06 -9.78 -7.94
C THR A 1 8.15 -10.92 -8.38
N GLU A 2 8.66 -12.14 -8.32
CA GLU A 2 7.89 -13.32 -8.70
C GLU A 2 6.66 -13.51 -7.82
N GLN A 3 6.80 -13.28 -6.51
CA GLN A 3 5.68 -13.39 -5.58
C GLN A 3 4.57 -12.39 -5.89
N LEU A 4 4.93 -11.17 -6.22
CA LEU A 4 3.95 -10.15 -6.58
C LEU A 4 3.23 -10.53 -7.87
N SER A 5 3.95 -11.04 -8.86
CA SER A 5 3.35 -11.49 -10.12
C SER A 5 2.35 -12.62 -9.89
N LEU A 6 2.66 -13.56 -9.02
CA LEU A 6 1.75 -14.65 -8.69
C LEU A 6 0.49 -14.15 -7.99
N LEU A 7 0.64 -13.21 -7.06
CA LEU A 7 -0.49 -12.61 -6.38
C LEU A 7 -1.40 -11.86 -7.34
N LEU A 8 -0.82 -11.08 -8.26
CA LEU A 8 -1.60 -10.34 -9.26
C LEU A 8 -2.38 -11.28 -10.16
N ARG A 9 -1.80 -12.41 -10.56
CA ARG A 9 -2.49 -13.41 -11.37
C ARG A 9 -3.66 -14.03 -10.61
N ASP A 10 -3.47 -14.34 -9.34
CA ASP A 10 -4.52 -14.92 -8.52
C ASP A 10 -5.66 -13.94 -8.32
N MET A 11 -5.35 -12.66 -8.05
CA MET A 11 -6.35 -11.63 -7.90
C MET A 11 -7.11 -11.38 -9.20
N GLN A 12 -6.41 -11.37 -10.33
CA GLN A 12 -7.04 -11.23 -11.65
C GLN A 12 -8.01 -12.36 -11.91
N ARG A 13 -7.61 -13.58 -11.60
CA ARG A 13 -8.44 -14.78 -11.79
C ARG A 13 -9.72 -14.69 -10.97
N GLU A 14 -9.61 -14.27 -9.71
CA GLU A 14 -10.77 -14.09 -8.85
C GLU A 14 -11.67 -12.95 -9.31
N TYR A 15 -11.07 -11.85 -9.77
CA TYR A 15 -11.82 -10.75 -10.32
C TYR A 15 -12.65 -11.18 -11.54
N GLU A 16 -12.08 -12.00 -12.41
CA GLU A 16 -12.78 -12.50 -13.61
C GLU A 16 -13.98 -13.39 -13.25
N LYS A 17 -13.96 -13.99 -12.07
CA LYS A 17 -15.09 -14.76 -11.55
C LYS A 17 -16.17 -13.88 -10.92
N GLY A 18 -15.95 -12.57 -10.85
CA GLY A 18 -16.87 -11.65 -10.20
C GLY A 18 -16.60 -11.43 -8.71
N ASN A 19 -15.50 -11.93 -8.20
CA ASN A 19 -15.15 -11.78 -6.79
C ASN A 19 -14.40 -10.47 -6.55
N TRP A 20 -14.48 -9.98 -5.31
CA TRP A 20 -13.71 -8.82 -4.86
C TRP A 20 -12.44 -9.31 -4.18
N CYS A 21 -11.32 -8.62 -4.47
CA CYS A 21 -10.05 -8.98 -3.88
C CYS A 21 -9.39 -7.80 -3.19
N VAL A 22 -8.95 -8.02 -1.97
CA VAL A 22 -8.17 -7.06 -1.20
C VAL A 22 -7.00 -7.83 -0.59
N ALA A 23 -5.79 -7.33 -0.79
CA ALA A 23 -4.60 -7.88 -0.16
C ALA A 23 -3.83 -6.77 0.52
N GLY A 24 -3.34 -7.02 1.72
CA GLY A 24 -2.56 -6.04 2.46
C GLY A 24 -1.31 -6.66 3.04
N GLY A 25 -0.29 -5.83 3.24
CA GLY A 25 0.94 -6.29 3.87
C GLY A 25 2.13 -5.43 3.54
N ASP A 26 3.30 -5.96 3.89
CA ASP A 26 4.59 -5.35 3.64
C ASP A 26 5.12 -5.82 2.29
N PHE A 27 5.31 -4.88 1.36
CA PHE A 27 5.77 -5.18 0.01
C PHE A 27 7.29 -5.07 -0.13
N ASN A 28 7.98 -4.58 0.90
CA ASN A 28 9.42 -4.32 0.86
C ASN A 28 9.83 -3.42 -0.32
N LYS A 29 8.92 -2.54 -0.74
CA LYS A 29 9.12 -1.58 -1.81
C LYS A 29 8.64 -0.22 -1.35
N ASP A 30 9.21 0.84 -1.92
CA ASP A 30 8.72 2.20 -1.66
C ASP A 30 7.42 2.40 -2.43
N LEU A 31 6.29 2.28 -1.74
CA LEU A 31 4.97 2.32 -2.38
C LEU A 31 4.57 3.72 -2.84
N LEU A 32 5.21 4.76 -2.31
CA LEU A 32 4.98 6.13 -2.76
C LEU A 32 5.85 6.50 -3.96
N GLY A 33 6.79 5.62 -4.34
CA GLY A 33 7.73 5.84 -5.41
C GLY A 33 8.91 6.73 -5.02
N ASP A 34 8.66 7.73 -4.20
CA ASP A 34 9.69 8.62 -3.67
C ASP A 34 9.26 9.07 -2.27
N SER A 35 9.37 8.17 -1.31
CA SER A 35 9.02 8.46 0.08
C SER A 35 9.84 9.62 0.64
N ALA A 36 11.06 9.79 0.17
CA ALA A 36 11.93 10.87 0.65
C ALA A 36 11.32 12.25 0.37
N GLN A 37 10.56 12.39 -0.69
CA GLN A 37 9.90 13.64 -1.02
C GLN A 37 8.86 14.03 0.06
N TYR A 38 8.19 13.04 0.63
CA TYR A 38 7.16 13.26 1.65
C TYR A 38 7.73 13.36 3.05
N PHE A 39 8.85 12.66 3.33
CA PHE A 39 9.38 12.53 4.69
C PHE A 39 10.72 13.22 4.90
N GLY A 40 11.31 13.79 3.84
CA GLY A 40 12.48 14.66 3.98
C GLY A 40 13.81 13.95 4.20
N ALA A 41 13.92 12.66 3.85
CA ALA A 41 15.14 11.87 4.05
C ALA A 41 15.79 11.47 2.72
N ALA A 42 15.81 12.38 1.75
CA ALA A 42 16.22 12.09 0.37
C ALA A 42 17.67 11.60 0.26
N ASP A 43 18.54 12.06 1.13
CA ASP A 43 19.96 11.68 1.13
C ASP A 43 20.25 10.35 1.81
N GLN A 44 19.21 9.69 2.35
CA GLN A 44 19.34 8.43 3.07
C GLN A 44 18.64 7.27 2.37
N ALA A 45 18.41 7.39 1.06
CA ALA A 45 17.72 6.34 0.30
C ALA A 45 18.53 5.04 0.29
N TYR A 46 17.87 3.94 0.60
CA TYR A 46 18.47 2.61 0.61
C TYR A 46 18.02 1.81 -0.59
N SER A 47 18.93 1.05 -1.18
CA SER A 47 18.65 0.31 -2.41
C SER A 47 17.62 -0.80 -2.24
N TRP A 48 17.40 -1.29 -1.01
CA TRP A 48 16.41 -2.34 -0.79
C TRP A 48 14.97 -1.87 -0.99
N ALA A 49 14.72 -0.57 -0.88
CA ALA A 49 13.38 0.01 -0.94
C ALA A 49 13.15 0.71 -2.30
N GLN A 50 13.22 -0.05 -3.37
CA GLN A 50 12.95 0.48 -4.69
C GLN A 50 11.45 0.62 -4.94
N PRO A 51 11.02 1.57 -5.78
CA PRO A 51 9.61 1.67 -6.16
C PRO A 51 9.18 0.47 -6.99
N ILE A 52 7.87 0.21 -7.03
CA ILE A 52 7.29 -0.79 -7.91
C ILE A 52 7.09 -0.14 -9.27
N PRO A 53 7.65 -0.69 -10.36
CA PRO A 53 7.41 -0.12 -11.68
C PRO A 53 5.92 -0.17 -12.05
N ASP A 54 5.42 0.89 -12.66
CA ASP A 54 3.99 1.00 -13.03
C ASP A 54 3.56 -0.12 -13.96
N GLU A 55 4.43 -0.53 -14.87
CA GLU A 55 4.14 -1.60 -15.82
C GLU A 55 3.92 -2.96 -15.17
N THR A 56 4.27 -3.12 -13.89
CA THR A 56 4.00 -4.35 -13.13
C THR A 56 2.51 -4.70 -13.13
N PHE A 57 1.65 -3.68 -13.18
CA PHE A 57 0.21 -3.85 -13.11
C PHE A 57 -0.47 -3.93 -14.47
N ASP A 58 0.28 -3.80 -15.56
CA ASP A 58 -0.28 -3.85 -16.90
C ASP A 58 -0.94 -5.20 -17.17
N GLY A 59 -2.16 -5.15 -17.70
CA GLY A 59 -2.94 -6.34 -18.00
C GLY A 59 -3.71 -6.92 -16.82
N PHE A 60 -3.63 -6.30 -15.65
CA PHE A 60 -4.35 -6.73 -14.46
C PHE A 60 -5.40 -5.69 -14.04
N ALA A 61 -6.58 -6.18 -13.65
CA ALA A 61 -7.62 -5.34 -13.06
C ALA A 61 -7.39 -5.22 -11.54
N VAL A 62 -6.18 -4.86 -11.18
CA VAL A 62 -5.70 -4.74 -9.80
C VAL A 62 -4.86 -3.47 -9.70
N ARG A 63 -5.03 -2.73 -8.63
CA ARG A 63 -4.22 -1.53 -8.41
C ARG A 63 -3.60 -1.51 -7.01
N LEU A 64 -2.50 -0.80 -6.91
CA LEU A 64 -1.81 -0.56 -5.65
C LEU A 64 -2.47 0.63 -4.95
N VAL A 65 -2.71 0.48 -3.65
CA VAL A 65 -3.16 1.57 -2.79
C VAL A 65 -2.09 1.79 -1.73
N ALA A 66 -1.34 2.87 -1.89
CA ALA A 66 -0.35 3.30 -0.91
C ALA A 66 -1.04 4.19 0.11
N PRO A 67 -0.97 3.86 1.42
CA PRO A 67 -1.63 4.68 2.43
C PRO A 67 -0.88 5.99 2.61
N LEU A 68 -1.54 7.10 2.30
CA LEU A 68 -0.93 8.41 2.41
C LEU A 68 -2.02 9.46 2.65
N ASP A 69 -1.82 10.27 3.68
CA ASP A 69 -2.53 11.53 3.85
C ASP A 69 -1.55 12.65 3.51
N GLU A 70 -1.73 13.29 2.36
CA GLU A 70 -0.79 14.31 1.88
C GLU A 70 -0.74 15.55 2.79
N GLN A 71 -1.80 15.80 3.56
CA GLN A 71 -1.84 16.91 4.49
C GLN A 71 -1.12 16.61 5.80
N ASN A 72 -0.99 15.32 6.13
CA ASN A 72 -0.29 14.89 7.33
C ASN A 72 0.39 13.55 7.02
N PRO A 73 1.47 13.56 6.22
CA PRO A 73 2.12 12.32 5.82
C PRO A 73 2.77 11.60 7.00
N VAL A 74 2.44 10.32 7.15
CA VAL A 74 3.00 9.45 8.18
C VAL A 74 3.61 8.24 7.47
N PRO A 75 4.90 7.92 7.71
CA PRO A 75 5.53 6.76 7.09
C PRO A 75 5.07 5.47 7.76
N SER A 76 5.03 4.37 6.98
CA SER A 76 4.66 3.07 7.53
C SER A 76 5.83 2.32 8.14
N CYS A 77 7.06 2.69 7.82
CA CYS A 77 8.23 1.92 8.22
C CYS A 77 9.43 2.85 8.46
N ARG A 78 10.27 2.48 9.41
CA ARG A 78 11.56 3.11 9.64
C ARG A 78 12.68 2.11 9.41
N ASN A 79 13.87 2.62 9.19
CA ASN A 79 15.06 1.79 9.16
C ASN A 79 15.29 1.16 10.53
N ALA A 80 15.56 -0.15 10.57
CA ALA A 80 15.63 -0.91 11.80
C ALA A 80 17.10 -0.99 12.32
N ASP A 81 17.76 0.15 12.41
CA ASP A 81 19.16 0.25 12.84
C ASP A 81 19.27 0.65 14.33
N GLY A 82 18.21 0.48 15.09
CA GLY A 82 18.16 0.80 16.51
C GLY A 82 16.81 1.41 16.88
N PRO A 83 16.69 1.97 18.10
CA PRO A 83 15.48 2.66 18.49
C PRO A 83 15.17 3.84 17.57
N TYR A 84 13.91 4.20 17.46
CA TYR A 84 13.51 5.33 16.63
C TYR A 84 14.14 6.63 17.14
N HIS A 85 14.64 7.43 16.19
CA HIS A 85 15.16 8.76 16.47
C HIS A 85 14.81 9.69 15.32
N GLU A 86 14.73 10.98 15.62
CA GLU A 86 14.47 11.98 14.61
C GLU A 86 15.57 11.98 13.55
N GLY A 87 15.18 12.16 12.29
CA GLY A 87 16.11 12.14 11.17
C GLY A 87 16.42 10.76 10.61
N GLN A 88 15.90 9.69 11.23
CA GLN A 88 16.06 8.35 10.73
C GLN A 88 15.34 8.18 9.39
N TYR A 89 15.90 7.33 8.50
CA TYR A 89 15.25 7.04 7.22
C TYR A 89 13.89 6.38 7.44
N VAL A 90 12.88 6.95 6.84
CA VAL A 90 11.50 6.47 6.93
C VAL A 90 10.89 6.43 5.54
N LEU A 91 9.94 5.49 5.34
CA LEU A 91 9.31 5.29 4.04
C LEU A 91 7.99 4.56 4.24
N THR A 92 7.25 4.34 3.14
CA THR A 92 6.02 3.56 3.17
C THR A 92 6.19 2.30 2.32
N VAL A 93 6.21 1.15 2.99
CA VAL A 93 6.34 -0.17 2.36
C VAL A 93 5.11 -1.05 2.59
N ASP A 94 4.23 -0.64 3.49
CA ASP A 94 3.00 -1.37 3.83
C ASP A 94 1.83 -0.72 3.12
N GLY A 95 1.01 -1.54 2.47
CA GLY A 95 -0.12 -1.03 1.72
C GLY A 95 -1.03 -2.14 1.24
N PHE A 96 -1.79 -1.86 0.18
CA PHE A 96 -2.87 -2.74 -0.25
C PHE A 96 -2.87 -2.90 -1.77
N LEU A 97 -3.35 -4.07 -2.21
CA LEU A 97 -3.76 -4.28 -3.60
C LEU A 97 -5.25 -4.52 -3.59
N VAL A 98 -5.96 -3.92 -4.51
CA VAL A 98 -7.41 -4.09 -4.63
C VAL A 98 -7.79 -4.36 -6.08
N SER A 99 -8.80 -5.22 -6.27
CA SER A 99 -9.36 -5.43 -7.61
C SER A 99 -10.17 -4.20 -8.05
N ALA A 100 -10.39 -4.09 -9.36
CA ALA A 100 -11.01 -2.91 -9.95
C ALA A 100 -12.43 -2.66 -9.45
N ASN A 101 -13.10 -3.69 -8.94
CA ASN A 101 -14.46 -3.60 -8.41
C ASN A 101 -14.51 -3.24 -6.92
N VAL A 102 -13.40 -2.80 -6.36
CA VAL A 102 -13.31 -2.30 -4.98
C VAL A 102 -13.08 -0.79 -5.05
N THR A 103 -13.92 -0.03 -4.35
CA THR A 103 -13.80 1.42 -4.24
C THR A 103 -13.12 1.75 -2.92
N VAL A 104 -11.95 2.37 -2.98
CA VAL A 104 -11.23 2.80 -1.78
C VAL A 104 -11.68 4.19 -1.40
N GLU A 105 -12.17 4.33 -0.18
CA GLU A 105 -12.66 5.60 0.33
C GLU A 105 -11.59 6.36 1.09
N GLN A 106 -10.73 5.64 1.80
CA GLN A 106 -9.66 6.25 2.57
C GLN A 106 -8.57 5.22 2.83
N SER A 107 -7.32 5.66 2.82
CA SER A 107 -6.19 4.82 3.19
C SER A 107 -5.13 5.69 3.85
N ASN A 108 -4.68 5.29 5.03
CA ASN A 108 -3.71 6.08 5.78
C ASN A 108 -2.90 5.19 6.73
N VAL A 109 -1.83 5.77 7.24
CA VAL A 109 -0.97 5.16 8.24
C VAL A 109 -1.36 5.72 9.60
N ILE A 110 -1.47 4.84 10.60
CA ILE A 110 -1.74 5.23 11.98
C ILE A 110 -0.41 5.49 12.65
N ASP A 111 -0.19 6.74 13.08
CA ASP A 111 1.06 7.14 13.69
C ASP A 111 1.11 6.67 15.14
N THR A 112 1.94 5.64 15.41
CA THR A 112 2.21 5.18 16.77
C THR A 112 3.55 5.69 17.27
N GLY A 113 4.26 6.51 16.50
CA GLY A 113 5.60 6.97 16.84
C GLY A 113 6.64 5.86 16.80
N PHE A 114 6.34 4.73 16.17
CA PHE A 114 7.22 3.54 16.15
C PHE A 114 7.57 3.06 17.57
N GLU A 115 6.62 3.19 18.48
CA GLU A 115 6.88 2.90 19.89
C GLU A 115 7.21 1.43 20.14
N SER A 116 6.53 0.53 19.44
CA SER A 116 6.66 -0.91 19.69
C SER A 116 7.12 -1.70 18.47
N SER A 117 7.38 -1.06 17.34
CA SER A 117 7.71 -1.73 16.09
C SER A 117 8.44 -0.78 15.15
N ASP A 118 9.16 -1.33 14.20
CA ASP A 118 9.71 -0.55 13.09
C ASP A 118 8.68 -0.29 11.99
N HIS A 119 7.43 -0.71 12.19
CA HIS A 119 6.29 -0.41 11.32
C HIS A 119 5.19 0.29 12.10
N ASN A 120 4.49 1.19 11.42
CA ASN A 120 3.22 1.74 11.87
C ASN A 120 2.08 0.96 11.20
N PRO A 121 0.94 0.76 11.88
CA PRO A 121 -0.22 0.13 11.25
C PRO A 121 -0.74 0.95 10.09
N VAL A 122 -1.26 0.26 9.08
CA VAL A 122 -1.93 0.90 7.94
C VAL A 122 -3.38 0.47 7.91
N GLN A 123 -4.25 1.36 7.46
CA GLN A 123 -5.67 1.07 7.37
C GLN A 123 -6.26 1.57 6.07
N MET A 124 -7.33 0.93 5.66
CA MET A 124 -8.05 1.29 4.45
C MET A 124 -9.54 1.09 4.69
N THR A 125 -10.32 2.08 4.30
CA THR A 125 -11.77 1.97 4.25
C THR A 125 -12.17 1.79 2.80
N PHE A 126 -12.95 0.76 2.51
CA PHE A 126 -13.32 0.47 1.14
C PHE A 126 -14.76 0.00 1.04
N ARG A 127 -15.30 0.04 -0.17
CA ARG A 127 -16.64 -0.41 -0.49
C ARG A 127 -16.58 -1.39 -1.66
N LEU A 128 -17.32 -2.48 -1.55
CA LEU A 128 -17.44 -3.45 -2.63
C LEU A 128 -18.54 -2.99 -3.59
N GLU A 129 -18.20 -2.93 -4.87
CA GLU A 129 -19.16 -2.55 -5.90
C GLU A 129 -20.04 -3.74 -6.23
N THR A 130 -21.33 -3.59 -6.05
CA THR A 130 -22.29 -4.69 -6.23
C THR A 130 -23.11 -4.57 -7.51
N GLY A 131 -22.79 -3.57 -8.34
CA GLY A 131 -23.54 -3.35 -9.55
C GLY A 131 -25.01 -3.03 -9.26
N GLU A 132 -25.91 -3.48 -10.12
CA GLU A 132 -27.32 -3.21 -9.95
C GLU A 132 -27.99 -4.04 -8.87
N ILE A 133 -27.30 -4.93 -8.22
CA ILE A 133 -27.87 -5.67 -7.08
C ILE A 133 -28.33 -4.71 -6.01
N SER A 134 -27.55 -3.66 -5.81
CA SER A 134 -27.89 -2.65 -4.81
C SER A 134 -29.23 -1.99 -5.04
N SER A 135 -29.70 -1.95 -6.29
CA SER A 135 -30.97 -1.32 -6.61
C SER A 135 -32.18 -2.16 -6.22
N HIS A 136 -32.01 -3.41 -5.95
CA HIS A 136 -33.09 -4.34 -5.64
C HIS A 136 -33.13 -4.72 -4.19
N ILE A 137 -32.01 -4.92 -3.64
CA ILE A 137 -31.90 -5.43 -2.28
C ILE A 137 -32.10 -4.30 -1.29
N GLY A 138 -31.78 -3.16 -1.76
CA GLY A 138 -31.98 -1.95 -0.96
C GLY A 138 -31.44 -2.08 0.40
#